data_1f21351c13c76e3589018382ee40fe67
#
_entry.id   1f21351c13c76e3589018382ee40fe67
#
_cell.length_a   1.000
_cell.length_b   1.000
_cell.length_c   1.000
_cell.angle_alpha   90.00
_cell.angle_beta   90.00
_cell.angle_gamma   90.00
#
_symmetry.space_group_name_H-M   'P 1'
#
loop_
_entity.id
_entity.type
_entity.pdbx_description
1 polymer ?
#
loop_
_entity_poly.entity_id
_entity_poly.type
_entity_poly.pdbx_seq_one_letter_code
_entity_poly.pdbx_strand_id
1 'polypeptide(L)'
;MQDTRPLLLESDFPAMRRLGVDTLQANLGYRCNQSCPHCHVNAGPSRTEMMDRDTAELLLDVAARHGIATLDLTGGAPELNPHFRHLVIRARALGLRVIDRCNLSVLEEPGQEDLAQFLAQHGVAITASLPCYLESNVDAQRGRGVHARSIAALQRLNALGYGRDGALDRHRRIGVHGD
;
A
#
# COMPACT_ATOMS: atom_id res chain seq x y z
N MET A 1 -10.91 24.27 0.55
CA MET A 1 -11.59 23.27 -0.31
C MET A 1 -12.89 23.92 -0.77
N GLN A 2 -13.15 23.96 -2.06
CA GLN A 2 -14.37 24.58 -2.61
C GLN A 2 -15.55 23.62 -2.38
N ASP A 3 -16.67 24.12 -1.83
CA ASP A 3 -17.90 23.31 -1.70
C ASP A 3 -18.52 23.11 -3.09
N THR A 4 -18.50 21.90 -3.57
CA THR A 4 -19.05 21.53 -4.90
C THR A 4 -20.49 21.06 -4.85
N ARG A 5 -21.10 20.94 -3.65
CA ARG A 5 -22.49 20.49 -3.51
C ARG A 5 -23.50 21.35 -4.30
N PRO A 6 -23.38 22.70 -4.34
CA PRO A 6 -24.29 23.51 -5.14
C PRO A 6 -24.26 23.17 -6.64
N LEU A 7 -23.10 22.70 -7.15
CA LEU A 7 -22.95 22.32 -8.56
C LEU A 7 -23.59 20.96 -8.88
N LEU A 8 -23.84 20.13 -7.88
CA LEU A 8 -24.45 18.81 -8.01
C LEU A 8 -25.96 18.81 -7.80
N LEU A 9 -26.52 19.86 -7.14
CA LEU A 9 -27.94 19.92 -6.79
C LEU A 9 -28.84 20.19 -8.02
N GLU A 10 -28.30 20.80 -9.07
CA GLU A 10 -29.02 21.11 -10.32
C GLU A 10 -28.78 20.08 -11.42
N SER A 11 -28.06 18.99 -11.14
CA SER A 11 -27.75 17.96 -12.11
C SER A 11 -28.80 16.85 -12.08
N ASP A 12 -29.03 16.20 -13.22
CA ASP A 12 -29.82 14.97 -13.36
C ASP A 12 -29.08 13.73 -12.83
N PHE A 13 -27.95 13.94 -12.15
CA PHE A 13 -27.15 12.88 -11.55
C PHE A 13 -27.98 12.12 -10.49
N PRO A 14 -28.21 10.82 -10.66
CA PRO A 14 -29.09 10.09 -9.74
C PRO A 14 -28.54 10.06 -8.33
N ALA A 15 -29.42 10.15 -7.35
CA ALA A 15 -29.05 10.03 -5.94
C ALA A 15 -28.44 8.65 -5.67
N MET A 16 -27.11 8.64 -5.45
CA MET A 16 -26.40 7.41 -5.10
C MET A 16 -26.54 7.14 -3.59
N ARG A 17 -26.99 5.92 -3.29
CA ARG A 17 -26.99 5.43 -1.90
C ARG A 17 -25.75 4.57 -1.68
N ARG A 18 -25.07 4.82 -0.57
CA ARG A 18 -23.98 3.94 -0.14
C ARG A 18 -24.56 2.58 0.25
N LEU A 19 -24.07 1.51 -0.36
CA LEU A 19 -24.50 0.14 -0.07
C LEU A 19 -23.80 -0.45 1.15
N GLY A 20 -22.57 -0.01 1.42
CA GLY A 20 -21.75 -0.48 2.53
C GLY A 20 -20.33 0.07 2.46
N VAL A 21 -19.49 -0.38 3.38
CA VAL A 21 -18.05 -0.13 3.39
C VAL A 21 -17.38 -1.49 3.43
N ASP A 22 -16.66 -1.86 2.39
CA ASP A 22 -15.98 -3.16 2.27
C ASP A 22 -14.46 -3.05 2.40
N THR A 23 -13.92 -1.86 2.26
CA THR A 23 -12.48 -1.58 2.32
C THR A 23 -12.17 -0.51 3.35
N LEU A 24 -11.25 -0.83 4.26
CA LEU A 24 -10.65 0.10 5.21
C LEU A 24 -9.23 0.42 4.76
N GLN A 25 -8.98 1.68 4.38
CA GLN A 25 -7.64 2.14 4.08
C GLN A 25 -6.99 2.73 5.33
N ALA A 26 -5.80 2.27 5.66
CA ALA A 26 -5.07 2.67 6.86
C ALA A 26 -3.70 3.25 6.50
N ASN A 27 -3.46 4.49 6.92
CA ASN A 27 -2.14 5.12 6.85
C ASN A 27 -1.32 4.69 8.08
N LEU A 28 -0.25 3.92 7.88
CA LEU A 28 0.59 3.40 8.96
C LEU A 28 1.68 4.37 9.43
N GLY A 29 1.74 5.57 8.85
CA GLY A 29 2.67 6.62 9.26
C GLY A 29 3.37 7.28 8.08
N TYR A 30 4.31 8.18 8.42
CA TYR A 30 4.99 9.03 7.44
C TYR A 30 6.47 8.68 7.24
N ARG A 31 6.98 7.65 7.92
CA ARG A 31 8.33 7.16 7.67
C ARG A 31 8.42 6.51 6.30
N CYS A 32 9.44 6.90 5.54
CA CYS A 32 9.74 6.37 4.21
C CYS A 32 11.25 6.38 4.01
N ASN A 33 11.79 5.47 3.22
CA ASN A 33 13.20 5.50 2.83
C ASN A 33 13.49 6.46 1.66
N GLN A 34 12.46 7.14 1.15
CA GLN A 34 12.54 8.12 0.06
C GLN A 34 12.02 9.49 0.50
N SER A 35 12.47 10.56 -0.20
CA SER A 35 11.98 11.95 -0.04
C SER A 35 11.50 12.46 -1.40
N CYS A 36 10.32 11.98 -1.82
CA CYS A 36 9.76 12.34 -3.13
C CYS A 36 9.14 13.74 -3.08
N PRO A 37 9.48 14.67 -4.01
CA PRO A 37 8.93 16.04 -4.03
C PRO A 37 7.40 16.08 -4.18
N HIS A 38 6.81 15.07 -4.83
CA HIS A 38 5.37 14.94 -5.10
C HIS A 38 4.62 14.13 -4.02
N CYS A 39 5.26 13.80 -2.90
CA CYS A 39 4.64 12.95 -1.88
C CYS A 39 3.44 13.65 -1.22
N HIS A 40 2.24 13.13 -1.42
CA HIS A 40 0.99 13.69 -0.90
C HIS A 40 0.93 13.81 0.62
N VAL A 41 1.67 12.97 1.34
CA VAL A 41 1.71 12.95 2.80
C VAL A 41 3.02 13.49 3.36
N ASN A 42 3.90 14.03 2.50
CA ASN A 42 5.20 14.53 2.90
C ASN A 42 5.99 13.53 3.76
N ALA A 43 6.01 12.28 3.34
CA ALA A 43 6.75 11.22 3.99
C ALA A 43 8.26 11.34 3.72
N GLY A 44 9.07 10.77 4.60
CA GLY A 44 10.51 10.80 4.43
C GLY A 44 11.29 10.06 5.51
N PRO A 45 12.62 9.93 5.35
CA PRO A 45 13.47 9.19 6.28
C PRO A 45 13.55 9.81 7.68
N SER A 46 13.37 11.14 7.77
CA SER A 46 13.40 11.88 9.03
C SER A 46 12.07 11.89 9.78
N ARG A 47 11.00 11.37 9.18
CA ARG A 47 9.69 11.33 9.81
C ARG A 47 9.64 10.18 10.83
N THR A 48 9.02 10.45 11.96
CA THR A 48 8.94 9.51 13.10
C THR A 48 7.52 9.11 13.44
N GLU A 49 6.54 9.80 12.88
CA GLU A 49 5.13 9.54 13.13
C GLU A 49 4.71 8.21 12.52
N MET A 50 4.37 7.29 13.36
CA MET A 50 3.95 5.95 12.98
C MET A 50 2.76 5.51 13.84
N MET A 51 1.85 4.76 13.23
CA MET A 51 0.76 4.13 13.95
C MET A 51 1.33 3.18 15.00
N ASP A 52 0.86 3.31 16.21
CA ASP A 52 1.20 2.42 17.31
C ASP A 52 0.40 1.11 17.25
N ARG A 53 0.77 0.19 18.14
CA ARG A 53 0.17 -1.15 18.19
C ARG A 53 -1.30 -1.09 18.58
N ASP A 54 -1.67 -0.26 19.53
CA ASP A 54 -3.03 -0.18 20.05
C ASP A 54 -3.98 0.33 18.97
N THR A 55 -3.55 1.32 18.21
CA THR A 55 -4.30 1.82 17.04
C THR A 55 -4.40 0.76 15.94
N ALA A 56 -3.34 -0.01 15.71
CA ALA A 56 -3.37 -1.12 14.74
C ALA A 56 -4.36 -2.23 15.15
N GLU A 57 -4.43 -2.59 16.43
CA GLU A 57 -5.42 -3.55 16.94
C GLU A 57 -6.84 -2.97 16.84
N LEU A 58 -7.03 -1.68 17.13
CA LEU A 58 -8.33 -1.03 16.97
C LEU A 58 -8.82 -1.07 15.52
N LEU A 59 -7.94 -0.91 14.54
CA LEU A 59 -8.30 -1.09 13.12
C LEU A 59 -8.86 -2.49 12.83
N LEU A 60 -8.23 -3.53 13.38
CA LEU A 60 -8.67 -4.91 13.21
C LEU A 60 -10.03 -5.16 13.87
N ASP A 61 -10.21 -4.60 15.06
CA ASP A 61 -11.48 -4.66 15.78
C ASP A 61 -12.62 -3.97 15.00
N VAL A 62 -12.34 -2.80 14.43
CA VAL A 62 -13.30 -2.07 13.60
C VAL A 62 -13.62 -2.89 12.34
N ALA A 63 -12.61 -3.44 11.69
CA ALA A 63 -12.79 -4.26 10.49
C ALA A 63 -13.69 -5.47 10.78
N ALA A 64 -13.42 -6.19 11.87
CA ALA A 64 -14.21 -7.36 12.27
C ALA A 64 -15.67 -6.99 12.61
N ARG A 65 -15.88 -5.92 13.41
CA ARG A 65 -17.24 -5.50 13.83
C ARG A 65 -18.10 -5.00 12.67
N HIS A 66 -17.50 -4.41 11.66
CA HIS A 66 -18.23 -3.82 10.54
C HIS A 66 -18.24 -4.68 9.27
N GLY A 67 -17.74 -5.92 9.34
CA GLY A 67 -17.72 -6.81 8.20
C GLY A 67 -16.87 -6.31 7.03
N ILE A 68 -15.79 -5.56 7.32
CA ILE A 68 -14.86 -5.09 6.31
C ILE A 68 -14.17 -6.30 5.67
N ALA A 69 -14.14 -6.33 4.35
CA ALA A 69 -13.53 -7.44 3.60
C ALA A 69 -12.06 -7.20 3.26
N THR A 70 -11.63 -5.94 3.15
CA THR A 70 -10.30 -5.57 2.68
C THR A 70 -9.65 -4.53 3.58
N LEU A 71 -8.40 -4.76 3.95
CA LEU A 71 -7.51 -3.82 4.60
C LEU A 71 -6.46 -3.34 3.59
N ASP A 72 -6.46 -2.04 3.26
CA ASP A 72 -5.56 -1.39 2.30
C ASP A 72 -4.53 -0.55 3.06
N LEU A 73 -3.29 -1.04 3.15
CA LEU A 73 -2.22 -0.44 3.93
C LEU A 73 -1.46 0.59 3.08
N THR A 74 -1.36 1.80 3.59
CA THR A 74 -0.72 2.93 2.92
C THR A 74 0.11 3.76 3.91
N GLY A 75 0.70 4.85 3.44
CA GLY A 75 1.50 5.78 4.24
C GLY A 75 2.69 6.31 3.46
N GLY A 76 3.80 6.48 4.14
CA GLY A 76 5.10 6.70 3.50
C GLY A 76 5.61 5.40 2.87
N ALA A 77 6.17 4.53 3.70
CA ALA A 77 6.43 3.14 3.39
C ALA A 77 5.80 2.31 4.52
N PRO A 78 4.60 1.74 4.33
CA PRO A 78 3.88 1.03 5.40
C PRO A 78 4.70 -0.11 6.00
N GLU A 79 5.55 -0.73 5.21
CA GLU A 79 6.42 -1.85 5.59
C GLU A 79 7.47 -1.47 6.65
N LEU A 80 7.80 -0.17 6.76
CA LEU A 80 8.72 0.35 7.78
C LEU A 80 8.05 0.56 9.14
N ASN A 81 6.73 0.42 9.23
CA ASN A 81 6.06 0.42 10.53
C ASN A 81 6.40 -0.86 11.29
N PRO A 82 6.86 -0.79 12.57
CA PRO A 82 7.26 -1.97 13.34
C PRO A 82 6.10 -2.95 13.58
N HIS A 83 4.86 -2.51 13.42
CA HIS A 83 3.65 -3.31 13.60
C HIS A 83 3.06 -3.82 12.27
N PHE A 84 3.67 -3.49 11.12
CA PHE A 84 3.19 -3.90 9.80
C PHE A 84 3.01 -5.42 9.69
N ARG A 85 4.05 -6.17 10.00
CA ARG A 85 4.02 -7.65 9.91
C ARG A 85 2.96 -8.25 10.85
N HIS A 86 2.87 -7.73 12.06
CA HIS A 86 1.83 -8.12 13.01
C HIS A 86 0.43 -7.86 12.46
N LEU A 87 0.20 -6.66 11.94
CA LEU A 87 -1.08 -6.25 11.36
C LEU A 87 -1.48 -7.16 10.18
N VAL A 88 -0.55 -7.46 9.28
CA VAL A 88 -0.75 -8.39 8.15
C VAL A 88 -1.17 -9.77 8.65
N ILE A 89 -0.42 -10.36 9.58
CA ILE A 89 -0.71 -11.71 10.11
C ILE A 89 -2.10 -11.76 10.74
N ARG A 90 -2.41 -10.77 11.57
CA ARG A 90 -3.71 -10.69 12.27
C ARG A 90 -4.87 -10.47 11.31
N ALA A 91 -4.72 -9.56 10.35
CA ALA A 91 -5.73 -9.29 9.33
C ALA A 91 -6.03 -10.55 8.50
N ARG A 92 -4.99 -11.28 8.09
CA ARG A 92 -5.13 -12.55 7.35
C ARG A 92 -5.79 -13.65 8.20
N ALA A 93 -5.47 -13.73 9.49
CA ALA A 93 -6.13 -14.65 10.43
C ALA A 93 -7.62 -14.36 10.62
N LEU A 94 -8.03 -13.09 10.49
CA LEU A 94 -9.43 -12.66 10.47
C LEU A 94 -10.13 -12.87 9.11
N GLY A 95 -9.43 -13.41 8.10
CA GLY A 95 -9.96 -13.62 6.76
C GLY A 95 -9.97 -12.39 5.87
N LEU A 96 -9.42 -11.26 6.31
CA LEU A 96 -9.36 -10.04 5.52
C LEU A 96 -8.43 -10.22 4.31
N ARG A 97 -8.81 -9.67 3.18
CA ARG A 97 -7.86 -9.40 2.10
C ARG A 97 -6.96 -8.24 2.54
N VAL A 98 -5.66 -8.41 2.38
CA VAL A 98 -4.69 -7.34 2.67
C VAL A 98 -4.10 -6.84 1.36
N ILE A 99 -4.09 -5.52 1.18
CA ILE A 99 -3.40 -4.82 0.11
C ILE A 99 -2.28 -4.00 0.74
N ASP A 100 -1.09 -4.09 0.18
CA ASP A 100 0.07 -3.28 0.54
C ASP A 100 0.37 -2.30 -0.60
N ARG A 101 0.31 -0.99 -0.32
CA ARG A 101 0.75 0.05 -1.24
C ARG A 101 2.25 0.21 -1.14
N CYS A 102 2.92 -0.76 -1.74
CA CYS A 102 4.33 -1.04 -1.54
C CYS A 102 5.24 0.01 -2.16
N ASN A 103 6.14 0.53 -1.34
CA ASN A 103 7.32 1.21 -1.84
C ASN A 103 8.39 0.16 -2.21
N LEU A 104 8.48 -0.18 -3.49
CA LEU A 104 9.34 -1.25 -3.99
C LEU A 104 10.78 -1.18 -3.48
N SER A 105 11.34 0.03 -3.31
CA SER A 105 12.72 0.16 -2.85
C SER A 105 12.94 -0.29 -1.41
N VAL A 106 11.88 -0.43 -0.60
CA VAL A 106 11.97 -0.97 0.77
C VAL A 106 12.33 -2.44 0.77
N LEU A 107 11.93 -3.19 -0.27
CA LEU A 107 12.28 -4.61 -0.41
C LEU A 107 13.78 -4.86 -0.54
N GLU A 108 14.54 -3.81 -0.88
CA GLU A 108 16.00 -3.83 -1.05
C GLU A 108 16.74 -3.15 0.13
N GLU A 109 16.02 -2.74 1.18
CA GLU A 109 16.63 -2.13 2.36
C GLU A 109 17.20 -3.18 3.31
N PRO A 110 18.32 -2.88 3.99
CA PRO A 110 18.87 -3.75 5.02
C PRO A 110 17.83 -4.06 6.11
N GLY A 111 17.71 -5.35 6.47
CA GLY A 111 16.73 -5.83 7.44
C GLY A 111 15.34 -6.10 6.85
N GLN A 112 15.18 -5.97 5.52
CA GLN A 112 13.93 -6.30 4.81
C GLN A 112 14.15 -7.43 3.77
N GLU A 113 15.21 -8.20 3.90
CA GLU A 113 15.61 -9.23 2.93
C GLU A 113 14.54 -10.32 2.76
N ASP A 114 13.78 -10.61 3.80
CA ASP A 114 12.70 -11.61 3.81
C ASP A 114 11.31 -11.03 3.50
N LEU A 115 11.19 -9.70 3.36
CA LEU A 115 9.88 -9.04 3.26
C LEU A 115 9.08 -9.50 2.03
N ALA A 116 9.71 -9.62 0.86
CA ALA A 116 9.03 -10.12 -0.34
C ALA A 116 8.46 -11.52 -0.12
N GLN A 117 9.24 -12.41 0.53
CA GLN A 117 8.79 -13.76 0.87
C GLN A 117 7.66 -13.74 1.90
N PHE A 118 7.75 -12.88 2.92
CA PHE A 118 6.70 -12.68 3.91
C PHE A 118 5.38 -12.26 3.26
N LEU A 119 5.40 -11.27 2.37
CA LEU A 119 4.21 -10.81 1.64
C LEU A 119 3.58 -11.94 0.82
N ALA A 120 4.41 -12.73 0.12
CA ALA A 120 3.96 -13.87 -0.67
C ALA A 120 3.35 -14.99 0.20
N GLN A 121 3.98 -15.34 1.33
CA GLN A 121 3.51 -16.37 2.25
C GLN A 121 2.15 -16.02 2.87
N HIS A 122 1.94 -14.74 3.16
CA HIS A 122 0.67 -14.27 3.73
C HIS A 122 -0.37 -13.87 2.67
N GLY A 123 -0.08 -14.07 1.38
CA GLY A 123 -1.01 -13.76 0.31
C GLY A 123 -1.43 -12.29 0.29
N VAL A 124 -0.48 -11.37 0.53
CA VAL A 124 -0.72 -9.93 0.49
C VAL A 124 -0.76 -9.49 -0.97
N ALA A 125 -1.81 -8.78 -1.37
CA ALA A 125 -1.85 -8.15 -2.69
C ALA A 125 -0.99 -6.88 -2.67
N ILE A 126 -0.24 -6.64 -3.76
CA ILE A 126 0.69 -5.53 -3.84
C ILE A 126 0.20 -4.50 -4.86
N THR A 127 0.14 -3.25 -4.45
CA THR A 127 0.04 -2.10 -5.34
C THR A 127 1.39 -1.39 -5.33
N ALA A 128 2.20 -1.66 -6.37
CA ALA A 128 3.57 -1.17 -6.45
C ALA A 128 3.59 0.27 -7.00
N SER A 129 4.34 1.13 -6.33
CA SER A 129 4.54 2.51 -6.76
C SER A 129 5.72 2.61 -7.74
N LEU A 130 5.42 2.69 -9.04
CA LEU A 130 6.40 2.94 -10.11
C LEU A 130 5.83 4.00 -11.06
N PRO A 131 6.19 5.28 -10.91
CA PRO A 131 5.51 6.39 -11.59
C PRO A 131 5.80 6.47 -13.08
N CYS A 132 6.88 5.88 -13.56
CA CYS A 132 7.28 5.91 -14.97
C CYS A 132 8.09 4.66 -15.35
N TYR A 133 8.09 4.34 -16.64
CA TYR A 133 8.94 3.28 -17.20
C TYR A 133 10.37 3.77 -17.51
N LEU A 134 10.58 5.09 -17.59
CA LEU A 134 11.88 5.68 -17.89
C LEU A 134 12.66 5.91 -16.61
N GLU A 135 13.87 5.36 -16.54
CA GLU A 135 14.77 5.48 -15.40
C GLU A 135 14.98 6.95 -14.99
N SER A 136 15.28 7.82 -15.98
CA SER A 136 15.55 9.24 -15.72
C SER A 136 14.37 9.95 -15.03
N ASN A 137 13.14 9.58 -15.38
CA ASN A 137 11.94 10.18 -14.80
C ASN A 137 11.69 9.65 -13.38
N VAL A 138 11.86 8.35 -13.15
CA VAL A 138 11.72 7.76 -11.81
C VAL A 138 12.78 8.33 -10.87
N ASP A 139 14.03 8.36 -11.32
CA ASP A 139 15.14 8.84 -10.51
C ASP A 139 15.03 10.35 -10.22
N ALA A 140 14.52 11.15 -11.15
CA ALA A 140 14.24 12.57 -10.91
C ALA A 140 13.13 12.78 -9.86
N GLN A 141 12.14 11.91 -9.83
CA GLN A 141 11.00 12.02 -8.91
C GLN A 141 11.26 11.41 -7.54
N ARG A 142 12.02 10.32 -7.47
CA ARG A 142 12.12 9.47 -6.26
C ARG A 142 13.53 9.36 -5.70
N GLY A 143 14.53 9.83 -6.46
CA GLY A 143 15.93 9.74 -6.08
C GLY A 143 16.73 8.78 -6.95
N ARG A 144 18.03 9.04 -7.04
CA ARG A 144 18.95 8.31 -7.90
C ARG A 144 18.99 6.80 -7.58
N GLY A 145 18.87 5.97 -8.61
CA GLY A 145 18.94 4.51 -8.53
C GLY A 145 17.63 3.86 -8.01
N VAL A 146 16.56 4.62 -7.80
CA VAL A 146 15.28 4.06 -7.36
C VAL A 146 14.65 3.22 -8.44
N HIS A 147 14.79 3.59 -9.72
CA HIS A 147 14.31 2.77 -10.84
C HIS A 147 14.91 1.36 -10.82
N ALA A 148 16.24 1.27 -10.79
CA ALA A 148 16.94 -0.02 -10.79
C ALA A 148 16.54 -0.89 -9.60
N ARG A 149 16.46 -0.33 -8.38
CA ARG A 149 15.97 -1.03 -7.19
C ARG A 149 14.53 -1.48 -7.33
N SER A 150 13.67 -0.67 -7.92
CA SER A 150 12.26 -1.02 -8.15
C SER A 150 12.12 -2.18 -9.11
N ILE A 151 12.92 -2.21 -10.20
CA ILE A 151 12.93 -3.34 -11.16
C ILE A 151 13.43 -4.61 -10.49
N ALA A 152 14.50 -4.56 -9.70
CA ALA A 152 15.00 -5.71 -8.95
C ALA A 152 13.95 -6.27 -7.98
N ALA A 153 13.26 -5.39 -7.25
CA ALA A 153 12.17 -5.78 -6.36
C ALA A 153 11.00 -6.42 -7.11
N LEU A 154 10.59 -5.88 -8.27
CA LEU A 154 9.55 -6.49 -9.12
C LEU A 154 9.95 -7.87 -9.61
N GLN A 155 11.21 -8.06 -10.05
CA GLN A 155 11.73 -9.36 -10.47
C GLN A 155 11.69 -10.38 -9.32
N ARG A 156 12.07 -9.97 -8.10
CA ARG A 156 11.97 -10.79 -6.90
C ARG A 156 10.52 -11.20 -6.62
N LEU A 157 9.58 -10.26 -6.68
CA LEU A 157 8.15 -10.54 -6.50
C LEU A 157 7.62 -11.49 -7.59
N ASN A 158 8.00 -11.28 -8.84
CA ASN A 158 7.62 -12.18 -9.93
C ASN A 158 8.15 -13.61 -9.73
N ALA A 159 9.37 -13.77 -9.20
CA ALA A 159 9.92 -15.08 -8.86
C ALA A 159 9.10 -15.79 -7.78
N LEU A 160 8.43 -15.03 -6.89
CA LEU A 160 7.51 -15.52 -5.86
C LEU A 160 6.07 -15.71 -6.36
N GLY A 161 5.82 -15.52 -7.66
CA GLY A 161 4.55 -15.79 -8.32
C GLY A 161 3.61 -14.59 -8.48
N TYR A 162 4.06 -13.38 -8.13
CA TYR A 162 3.27 -12.18 -8.43
C TYR A 162 3.25 -11.87 -9.93
N GLY A 163 2.15 -11.29 -10.43
CA GLY A 163 2.03 -10.81 -11.81
C GLY A 163 2.04 -11.90 -12.89
N ARG A 164 1.88 -13.17 -12.53
CA ARG A 164 1.76 -14.25 -13.50
C ARG A 164 0.31 -14.46 -13.90
N ASP A 165 0.06 -14.53 -15.22
CA ASP A 165 -1.24 -14.92 -15.75
C ASP A 165 -1.55 -16.38 -15.34
N GLY A 166 -2.78 -16.61 -14.85
CA GLY A 166 -3.22 -17.96 -14.45
C GLY A 166 -2.94 -18.33 -12.99
N ALA A 167 -2.33 -17.47 -12.19
CA ALA A 167 -2.37 -17.66 -10.76
C ALA A 167 -3.82 -17.56 -10.31
N LEU A 168 -4.45 -18.72 -10.05
CA LEU A 168 -5.79 -18.86 -9.44
C LEU A 168 -5.88 -18.16 -8.08
N ASP A 169 -4.75 -17.72 -7.56
CA ASP A 169 -4.64 -17.02 -6.29
C ASP A 169 -4.89 -15.52 -6.50
N ARG A 170 -6.14 -15.11 -6.25
CA ARG A 170 -6.58 -13.70 -6.24
C ARG A 170 -5.75 -12.82 -5.31
N HIS A 171 -4.89 -13.40 -4.48
CA HIS A 171 -4.08 -12.73 -3.47
C HIS A 171 -2.69 -12.33 -3.97
N ARG A 172 -2.16 -12.92 -5.05
CA ARG A 172 -0.84 -12.57 -5.63
C ARG A 172 -0.96 -11.59 -6.80
N ARG A 173 -1.81 -10.61 -6.64
CA ARG A 173 -1.93 -9.52 -7.63
C ARG A 173 -0.86 -8.47 -7.38
N ILE A 174 -0.26 -7.98 -8.45
CA ILE A 174 0.55 -6.78 -8.46
C ILE A 174 -0.09 -5.79 -9.43
N GLY A 175 -0.40 -4.60 -8.94
CA GLY A 175 -0.76 -3.46 -9.76
C GLY A 175 0.39 -2.46 -9.71
N VAL A 176 0.79 -1.92 -10.86
CA VAL A 176 1.74 -0.81 -10.92
C VAL A 176 0.93 0.48 -10.99
N HIS A 177 1.15 1.36 -10.04
CA HIS A 177 0.50 2.67 -10.01
C HIS A 177 1.52 3.73 -10.40
N GLY A 178 1.23 4.49 -11.44
CA GLY A 178 1.93 5.71 -11.80
C GLY A 178 1.10 6.89 -11.30
N ASP A 179 1.74 7.82 -10.61
CA ASP A 179 1.14 9.10 -10.23
C ASP A 179 1.08 10.03 -11.43
#